data_807e1a6b65ea23adce08cb0f923623e2
#
_entry.id   807e1a6b65ea23adce08cb0f923623e2
#
_cell.length_a   1.000
_cell.length_b   1.000
_cell.length_c   1.000
_cell.angle_alpha   90.00
_cell.angle_beta   90.00
_cell.angle_gamma   90.00
#
_symmetry.space_group_name_H-M   'P 1'
#
loop_
_entity.id
_entity.type
_entity.pdbx_description
1 polymer ?
#
loop_
_entity_poly.entity_id
_entity_poly.type
_entity_poly.pdbx_seq_one_letter_code
_entity_poly.pdbx_strand_id
1 'polypeptide(L)'
;MKSKNIKVLKQLLTENKNVVIIPHSNPDGDAIGSCLALSSLLKKISHNVSIISPNEPPHFLNWTPGFDDILYFDSDPEGCQNKIEFSDLIFTLDFNDLNRIGELGGIIKSSDSKKIMIDHHRNPKDYADLMFSEPEIGSTCELLYELIISMGFEKSINKSISTCIYLGIMTDTGSFEYSSVTSRTHQIVSQLIDKGINQNEIHNKVYNNSSSSRLKVLGSALSNLNLLEDLKTAYMFLKRNDLEKFDYRKGDSEGIVNYGLSLNNVIFSVIFIEDINDKNNVKISFRSQGDFSCNEFAEEHFNGGGHINAAGGRNDGNAKDSINKFLKILPNYKDKLIS
;
A
#
# COMPACT_ATOMS: atom_id res chain seq x y z
N MET A 1 16.98 -5.25 -12.25
CA MET A 1 17.63 -5.95 -11.08
C MET A 1 19.09 -6.34 -11.37
N LYS A 2 20.02 -6.17 -10.40
CA LYS A 2 21.44 -6.54 -10.56
C LYS A 2 21.61 -8.07 -10.47
N SER A 3 22.17 -8.71 -11.51
CA SER A 3 22.36 -10.18 -11.57
C SER A 3 23.25 -10.72 -10.40
N LYS A 4 24.15 -9.90 -9.86
CA LYS A 4 24.99 -10.24 -8.70
C LYS A 4 24.14 -10.44 -7.45
N ASN A 5 23.17 -9.54 -7.18
CA ASN A 5 22.30 -9.63 -6.00
C ASN A 5 21.38 -10.86 -6.05
N ILE A 6 20.90 -11.22 -7.27
CA ILE A 6 20.07 -12.42 -7.47
C ILE A 6 20.86 -13.69 -7.13
N LYS A 7 22.15 -13.76 -7.56
CA LYS A 7 23.02 -14.92 -7.25
C LYS A 7 23.27 -15.03 -5.74
N VAL A 8 23.51 -13.92 -5.05
CA VAL A 8 23.72 -13.88 -3.59
C VAL A 8 22.44 -14.31 -2.88
N LEU A 9 21.28 -13.77 -3.24
CA LEU A 9 20.01 -14.18 -2.65
C LEU A 9 19.77 -15.67 -2.86
N LYS A 10 19.95 -16.19 -4.07
CA LYS A 10 19.80 -17.61 -4.37
C LYS A 10 20.71 -18.47 -3.49
N GLN A 11 21.95 -18.04 -3.25
CA GLN A 11 22.90 -18.74 -2.39
C GLN A 11 22.45 -18.72 -0.92
N LEU A 12 21.89 -17.60 -0.42
CA LEU A 12 21.35 -17.50 0.95
C LEU A 12 20.17 -18.48 1.17
N LEU A 13 19.43 -18.80 0.11
CA LEU A 13 18.27 -19.69 0.15
C LEU A 13 18.60 -21.16 -0.15
N THR A 14 19.88 -21.56 -0.21
CA THR A 14 20.25 -22.99 -0.44
C THR A 14 20.11 -23.86 0.80
N GLU A 15 20.18 -23.27 2.00
CA GLU A 15 20.02 -23.95 3.27
C GLU A 15 18.73 -23.51 3.96
N ASN A 16 18.15 -24.40 4.77
CA ASN A 16 16.96 -24.09 5.55
C ASN A 16 17.25 -22.95 6.53
N LYS A 17 16.40 -21.93 6.54
CA LYS A 17 16.54 -20.73 7.34
C LYS A 17 15.26 -20.41 8.10
N ASN A 18 15.40 -19.76 9.25
CA ASN A 18 14.32 -19.04 9.89
C ASN A 18 14.19 -17.67 9.22
N VAL A 19 13.07 -17.43 8.58
CA VAL A 19 12.83 -16.22 7.79
C VAL A 19 11.68 -15.43 8.40
N VAL A 20 11.91 -14.13 8.58
CA VAL A 20 10.85 -13.17 8.92
C VAL A 20 10.57 -12.31 7.70
N ILE A 21 9.29 -12.07 7.40
CA ILE A 21 8.82 -11.21 6.31
C ILE A 21 7.96 -10.11 6.91
N ILE A 22 8.23 -8.87 6.52
CA ILE A 22 7.62 -7.67 7.12
C ILE A 22 7.08 -6.76 6.01
N PRO A 23 5.77 -6.43 6.00
CA PRO A 23 5.18 -5.36 5.20
C PRO A 23 5.29 -4.01 5.91
N HIS A 24 4.93 -2.91 5.22
CA HIS A 24 4.77 -1.60 5.86
C HIS A 24 3.56 -1.52 6.81
N SER A 25 3.53 -0.47 7.68
CA SER A 25 2.36 -0.19 8.55
C SER A 25 1.13 0.18 7.73
N ASN A 26 -0.05 -0.28 8.16
CA ASN A 26 -1.32 -0.22 7.43
C ASN A 26 -1.18 -0.82 6.03
N PRO A 27 -0.80 -2.09 5.93
CA PRO A 27 -0.45 -2.74 4.67
C PRO A 27 -1.67 -2.82 3.75
N ASP A 28 -1.42 -2.62 2.48
CA ASP A 28 -2.41 -2.72 1.40
C ASP A 28 -2.34 -4.07 0.69
N GLY A 29 -2.96 -4.15 -0.51
CA GLY A 29 -3.00 -5.39 -1.27
C GLY A 29 -1.64 -5.82 -1.84
N ASP A 30 -0.75 -4.87 -2.16
CA ASP A 30 0.58 -5.18 -2.68
C ASP A 30 1.52 -5.64 -1.56
N ALA A 31 1.50 -4.95 -0.41
CA ALA A 31 2.27 -5.35 0.76
C ALA A 31 1.89 -6.75 1.26
N ILE A 32 0.59 -7.03 1.40
CA ILE A 32 0.09 -8.34 1.85
C ILE A 32 0.29 -9.41 0.78
N GLY A 33 -0.01 -9.10 -0.48
CA GLY A 33 0.17 -10.01 -1.61
C GLY A 33 1.61 -10.46 -1.77
N SER A 34 2.56 -9.54 -1.72
CA SER A 34 3.99 -9.84 -1.83
C SER A 34 4.50 -10.67 -0.65
N CYS A 35 4.11 -10.33 0.59
CA CYS A 35 4.49 -11.10 1.78
C CYS A 35 3.97 -12.54 1.74
N LEU A 36 2.69 -12.74 1.41
CA LEU A 36 2.07 -14.06 1.34
C LEU A 36 2.62 -14.91 0.19
N ALA A 37 2.87 -14.29 -0.98
CA ALA A 37 3.48 -14.97 -2.11
C ALA A 37 4.89 -15.45 -1.79
N LEU A 38 5.74 -14.58 -1.21
CA LEU A 38 7.09 -14.94 -0.80
C LEU A 38 7.09 -16.00 0.29
N SER A 39 6.24 -15.87 1.32
CA SER A 39 6.10 -16.87 2.38
C SER A 39 5.75 -18.25 1.82
N SER A 40 4.75 -18.31 0.93
CA SER A 40 4.34 -19.56 0.28
C SER A 40 5.45 -20.19 -0.53
N LEU A 41 6.24 -19.38 -1.27
CA LEU A 41 7.41 -19.85 -2.00
C LEU A 41 8.48 -20.41 -1.07
N LEU A 42 8.86 -19.65 -0.03
CA LEU A 42 9.93 -20.03 0.88
C LEU A 42 9.57 -21.28 1.70
N LYS A 43 8.33 -21.40 2.16
CA LYS A 43 7.81 -22.64 2.81
C LYS A 43 7.93 -23.86 1.87
N LYS A 44 7.66 -23.68 0.55
CA LYS A 44 7.81 -24.75 -0.45
C LYS A 44 9.24 -25.23 -0.65
N ILE A 45 10.22 -24.35 -0.47
CA ILE A 45 11.66 -24.70 -0.55
C ILE A 45 12.27 -24.95 0.83
N SER A 46 11.41 -25.30 1.80
CA SER A 46 11.75 -25.83 3.13
C SER A 46 12.30 -24.83 4.13
N HIS A 47 12.03 -23.52 3.98
CA HIS A 47 12.32 -22.53 5.04
C HIS A 47 11.21 -22.50 6.09
N ASN A 48 11.57 -22.15 7.34
CA ASN A 48 10.64 -21.81 8.41
C ASN A 48 10.31 -20.31 8.33
N VAL A 49 9.07 -19.96 7.99
CA VAL A 49 8.69 -18.59 7.65
C VAL A 49 7.61 -18.05 8.58
N SER A 50 7.87 -16.86 9.15
CA SER A 50 6.88 -16.07 9.88
C SER A 50 6.67 -14.73 9.16
N ILE A 51 5.40 -14.32 8.99
CA ILE A 51 5.05 -12.98 8.53
C ILE A 51 4.69 -12.16 9.76
N ILE A 52 5.29 -10.99 9.93
CA ILE A 52 5.02 -10.07 11.02
C ILE A 52 4.58 -8.72 10.42
N SER A 53 3.29 -8.43 10.51
CA SER A 53 2.76 -7.11 10.16
C SER A 53 2.84 -6.16 11.36
N PRO A 54 3.21 -4.89 11.18
CA PRO A 54 3.20 -3.91 12.27
C PRO A 54 1.83 -3.81 12.93
N ASN A 55 0.75 -3.81 12.16
CA ASN A 55 -0.64 -3.77 12.61
C ASN A 55 -1.53 -4.66 11.74
N GLU A 56 -2.77 -4.85 12.16
CA GLU A 56 -3.75 -5.67 11.42
C GLU A 56 -4.04 -5.07 10.03
N PRO A 57 -3.96 -5.89 8.95
CA PRO A 57 -4.32 -5.48 7.61
C PRO A 57 -5.83 -5.19 7.45
N PRO A 58 -6.24 -4.48 6.38
CA PRO A 58 -7.66 -4.27 6.09
C PRO A 58 -8.43 -5.58 5.94
N HIS A 59 -9.61 -5.66 6.53
CA HIS A 59 -10.43 -6.87 6.57
C HIS A 59 -10.78 -7.45 5.18
N PHE A 60 -10.85 -6.61 4.14
CA PHE A 60 -11.16 -7.07 2.78
C PHE A 60 -10.05 -7.95 2.16
N LEU A 61 -8.89 -8.08 2.83
CA LEU A 61 -7.78 -8.94 2.42
C LEU A 61 -7.78 -10.32 3.10
N ASN A 62 -8.65 -10.57 4.07
CA ASN A 62 -8.62 -11.79 4.91
C ASN A 62 -8.84 -13.10 4.16
N TRP A 63 -9.37 -13.05 2.96
CA TRP A 63 -9.58 -14.21 2.09
C TRP A 63 -8.31 -14.65 1.35
N THR A 64 -7.21 -13.86 1.41
CA THR A 64 -5.98 -14.13 0.68
C THR A 64 -5.30 -15.39 1.22
N PRO A 65 -4.82 -16.30 0.36
CA PRO A 65 -4.22 -17.57 0.81
C PRO A 65 -3.05 -17.34 1.78
N GLY A 66 -3.14 -17.90 2.99
CA GLY A 66 -2.14 -17.78 4.05
C GLY A 66 -2.31 -16.58 4.96
N PHE A 67 -3.39 -15.79 4.83
CA PHE A 67 -3.64 -14.59 5.63
C PHE A 67 -3.68 -14.89 7.14
N ASP A 68 -4.27 -16.01 7.53
CA ASP A 68 -4.40 -16.40 8.94
C ASP A 68 -3.05 -16.71 9.64
N ASP A 69 -1.97 -16.88 8.87
CA ASP A 69 -0.61 -17.09 9.39
C ASP A 69 0.11 -15.79 9.76
N ILE A 70 -0.48 -14.61 9.52
CA ILE A 70 0.14 -13.31 9.78
C ILE A 70 0.08 -13.00 11.28
N LEU A 71 1.24 -12.71 11.85
CA LEU A 71 1.38 -12.22 13.23
C LEU A 71 1.28 -10.68 13.23
N TYR A 72 0.65 -10.13 14.27
CA TYR A 72 0.51 -8.67 14.40
C TYR A 72 1.36 -8.18 15.57
N PHE A 73 2.31 -7.30 15.27
CA PHE A 73 3.22 -6.74 16.27
C PHE A 73 2.47 -5.95 17.35
N ASP A 74 1.46 -5.17 16.98
CA ASP A 74 0.63 -4.43 17.95
C ASP A 74 -0.09 -5.34 18.96
N SER A 75 -0.36 -6.60 18.58
CA SER A 75 -1.10 -7.55 19.41
C SER A 75 -0.20 -8.45 20.26
N ASP A 76 0.97 -8.82 19.74
CA ASP A 76 1.96 -9.68 20.42
C ASP A 76 3.39 -9.19 20.13
N PRO A 77 3.83 -8.08 20.76
CA PRO A 77 5.17 -7.55 20.55
C PRO A 77 6.28 -8.51 20.96
N GLU A 78 6.13 -9.21 22.11
CA GLU A 78 7.16 -10.13 22.63
C GLU A 78 7.33 -11.37 21.74
N GLY A 79 6.22 -11.99 21.31
CA GLY A 79 6.26 -13.14 20.40
C GLY A 79 6.87 -12.78 19.06
N CYS A 80 6.55 -11.60 18.52
CA CYS A 80 7.13 -11.08 17.29
C CYS A 80 8.62 -10.78 17.45
N GLN A 81 9.06 -10.16 18.55
CA GLN A 81 10.45 -9.89 18.84
C GLN A 81 11.28 -11.18 18.91
N ASN A 82 10.78 -12.20 19.60
CA ASN A 82 11.43 -13.51 19.68
C ASN A 82 11.62 -14.13 18.27
N LYS A 83 10.62 -14.00 17.37
CA LYS A 83 10.75 -14.49 16.00
C LYS A 83 11.85 -13.76 15.22
N ILE A 84 11.98 -12.46 15.43
CA ILE A 84 13.01 -11.63 14.79
C ILE A 84 14.39 -11.97 15.33
N GLU A 85 14.55 -12.13 16.64
CA GLU A 85 15.83 -12.45 17.31
C GLU A 85 16.41 -13.78 16.81
N PHE A 86 15.55 -14.80 16.59
CA PHE A 86 15.97 -16.12 16.11
C PHE A 86 15.91 -16.27 14.59
N SER A 87 15.72 -15.19 13.83
CA SER A 87 15.72 -15.24 12.38
C SER A 87 17.14 -15.21 11.81
N ASP A 88 17.33 -15.91 10.69
CA ASP A 88 18.55 -15.84 9.86
C ASP A 88 18.43 -14.71 8.80
N LEU A 89 17.22 -14.53 8.29
CA LEU A 89 16.91 -13.60 7.21
C LEU A 89 15.66 -12.79 7.55
N ILE A 90 15.70 -11.51 7.25
CA ILE A 90 14.56 -10.60 7.34
C ILE A 90 14.30 -10.01 5.95
N PHE A 91 13.12 -10.29 5.40
CA PHE A 91 12.64 -9.62 4.19
C PHE A 91 11.75 -8.45 4.55
N THR A 92 12.03 -7.31 3.99
CA THR A 92 11.17 -6.12 4.06
C THR A 92 10.55 -5.89 2.69
N LEU A 93 9.23 -5.90 2.62
CA LEU A 93 8.48 -5.86 1.38
C LEU A 93 7.59 -4.63 1.31
N ASP A 94 7.62 -3.99 0.15
CA ASP A 94 6.79 -2.86 -0.19
C ASP A 94 7.03 -1.60 0.66
N PHE A 95 8.26 -1.44 1.13
CA PHE A 95 8.74 -0.20 1.72
C PHE A 95 10.26 -0.09 1.67
N ASN A 96 10.75 1.14 1.73
CA ASN A 96 12.15 1.49 1.54
C ASN A 96 12.78 2.29 2.68
N ASP A 97 12.04 2.50 3.77
CA ASP A 97 12.51 3.21 4.97
C ASP A 97 11.92 2.53 6.22
N LEU A 98 12.76 2.18 7.19
CA LEU A 98 12.34 1.55 8.45
C LEU A 98 11.38 2.42 9.27
N ASN A 99 11.31 3.71 9.03
CA ASN A 99 10.33 4.60 9.65
C ASN A 99 8.88 4.24 9.27
N ARG A 100 8.67 3.51 8.15
CA ARG A 100 7.34 3.09 7.69
C ARG A 100 6.73 1.93 8.50
N ILE A 101 7.48 1.37 9.43
CA ILE A 101 7.05 0.26 10.30
C ILE A 101 7.09 0.59 11.80
N GLY A 102 7.15 1.88 12.14
CA GLY A 102 7.07 2.36 13.53
C GLY A 102 8.17 1.79 14.43
N GLU A 103 7.78 1.35 15.64
CA GLU A 103 8.70 0.78 16.63
C GLU A 103 9.45 -0.45 16.11
N LEU A 104 8.80 -1.26 15.27
CA LEU A 104 9.40 -2.44 14.66
C LEU A 104 10.68 -2.09 13.87
N GLY A 105 10.74 -0.86 13.31
CA GLY A 105 11.91 -0.38 12.57
C GLY A 105 13.18 -0.33 13.41
N GLY A 106 13.09 0.06 14.68
CA GLY A 106 14.20 0.04 15.62
C GLY A 106 14.70 -1.38 15.92
N ILE A 107 13.77 -2.32 16.07
CA ILE A 107 14.06 -3.74 16.32
C ILE A 107 14.78 -4.35 15.11
N ILE A 108 14.25 -4.12 13.90
CA ILE A 108 14.86 -4.62 12.66
C ILE A 108 16.25 -4.02 12.45
N LYS A 109 16.42 -2.74 12.74
CA LYS A 109 17.73 -2.07 12.60
C LYS A 109 18.80 -2.68 13.50
N SER A 110 18.44 -3.08 14.72
CA SER A 110 19.36 -3.66 15.71
C SER A 110 19.56 -5.18 15.56
N SER A 111 18.76 -5.86 14.75
CA SER A 111 18.90 -7.30 14.50
C SER A 111 20.17 -7.63 13.72
N ASP A 112 20.86 -8.73 14.08
CA ASP A 112 22.02 -9.27 13.37
C ASP A 112 21.65 -10.07 12.11
N SER A 113 20.35 -10.36 11.89
CA SER A 113 19.85 -11.08 10.73
C SER A 113 20.14 -10.31 9.44
N LYS A 114 20.43 -11.03 8.34
CA LYS A 114 20.60 -10.39 7.04
C LYS A 114 19.27 -9.83 6.53
N LYS A 115 19.28 -8.58 6.13
CA LYS A 115 18.13 -7.82 5.66
C LYS A 115 18.08 -7.78 4.15
N ILE A 116 16.95 -8.17 3.60
CA ILE A 116 16.68 -8.15 2.16
C ILE A 116 15.47 -7.26 1.89
N MET A 117 15.66 -6.17 1.16
CA MET A 117 14.59 -5.26 0.75
C MET A 117 14.12 -5.59 -0.67
N ILE A 118 12.81 -5.71 -0.85
CA ILE A 118 12.15 -5.83 -2.17
C ILE A 118 11.07 -4.76 -2.21
N ASP A 119 11.25 -3.75 -3.06
CA ASP A 119 10.41 -2.55 -3.04
C ASP A 119 10.45 -1.80 -4.37
N HIS A 120 9.34 -1.14 -4.72
CA HIS A 120 9.24 -0.32 -5.92
C HIS A 120 9.12 1.19 -5.63
N HIS A 121 9.19 1.60 -4.38
CA HIS A 121 9.09 3.01 -4.02
C HIS A 121 10.37 3.78 -4.32
N ARG A 122 10.25 5.08 -4.59
CA ARG A 122 11.37 5.99 -4.85
C ARG A 122 12.14 6.34 -3.58
N ASN A 123 13.41 6.73 -3.74
CA ASN A 123 14.29 7.22 -2.66
C ASN A 123 14.56 6.19 -1.54
N PRO A 124 15.02 4.97 -1.88
CA PRO A 124 15.31 3.93 -0.89
C PRO A 124 16.42 4.36 0.08
N LYS A 125 16.26 4.00 1.34
CA LYS A 125 17.29 4.15 2.38
C LYS A 125 18.22 2.94 2.40
N ASP A 126 19.49 3.18 2.71
CA ASP A 126 20.53 2.16 2.78
C ASP A 126 20.52 1.50 4.18
N TYR A 127 19.64 0.50 4.39
CA TYR A 127 19.55 -0.25 5.64
C TYR A 127 19.65 -1.77 5.44
N ALA A 128 19.51 -2.25 4.20
CA ALA A 128 19.45 -3.67 3.91
C ALA A 128 20.73 -4.18 3.23
N ASP A 129 21.16 -5.41 3.57
CA ASP A 129 22.34 -6.06 2.98
C ASP A 129 22.17 -6.35 1.50
N LEU A 130 20.94 -6.65 1.07
CA LEU A 130 20.56 -6.81 -0.32
C LEU A 130 19.33 -5.97 -0.61
N MET A 131 19.41 -5.18 -1.68
CA MET A 131 18.33 -4.30 -2.11
C MET A 131 17.91 -4.64 -3.54
N PHE A 132 16.61 -4.91 -3.70
CA PHE A 132 15.91 -5.02 -4.97
C PHE A 132 14.90 -3.86 -5.00
N SER A 133 15.34 -2.72 -5.50
CA SER A 133 14.54 -1.49 -5.59
C SER A 133 14.45 -1.08 -7.06
N GLU A 134 13.23 -1.11 -7.60
CA GLU A 134 12.95 -0.86 -9.02
C GLU A 134 11.72 0.06 -9.17
N PRO A 135 11.87 1.39 -9.02
CA PRO A 135 10.75 2.34 -9.01
C PRO A 135 9.94 2.44 -10.30
N GLU A 136 10.44 1.88 -11.39
CA GLU A 136 9.74 1.86 -12.68
C GLU A 136 8.79 0.66 -12.84
N ILE A 137 8.81 -0.28 -11.89
CA ILE A 137 7.89 -1.43 -11.86
C ILE A 137 6.61 -1.03 -11.14
N GLY A 138 5.47 -1.49 -11.64
CA GLY A 138 4.15 -1.09 -11.21
C GLY A 138 3.75 -1.52 -9.80
N SER A 139 4.43 -2.54 -9.21
CA SER A 139 4.15 -3.03 -7.85
C SER A 139 5.28 -3.91 -7.32
N THR A 140 5.38 -4.05 -6.01
CA THR A 140 6.31 -4.99 -5.36
C THR A 140 5.98 -6.45 -5.72
N CYS A 141 4.72 -6.78 -5.93
CA CYS A 141 4.30 -8.11 -6.41
C CYS A 141 4.82 -8.41 -7.83
N GLU A 142 4.80 -7.44 -8.74
CA GLU A 142 5.40 -7.58 -10.07
C GLU A 142 6.92 -7.79 -9.97
N LEU A 143 7.60 -7.00 -9.15
CA LEU A 143 9.03 -7.14 -8.89
C LEU A 143 9.37 -8.51 -8.28
N LEU A 144 8.57 -8.97 -7.32
CA LEU A 144 8.73 -10.30 -6.70
C LEU A 144 8.57 -11.42 -7.73
N TYR A 145 7.57 -11.31 -8.64
CA TYR A 145 7.41 -12.28 -9.72
C TYR A 145 8.68 -12.38 -10.58
N GLU A 146 9.21 -11.25 -11.01
CA GLU A 146 10.45 -11.21 -11.82
C GLU A 146 11.65 -11.79 -11.05
N LEU A 147 11.72 -11.56 -9.75
CA LEU A 147 12.77 -12.11 -8.90
C LEU A 147 12.65 -13.63 -8.79
N ILE A 148 11.45 -14.17 -8.61
CA ILE A 148 11.17 -15.61 -8.56
C ILE A 148 11.62 -16.28 -9.86
N ILE A 149 11.27 -15.72 -11.02
CA ILE A 149 11.68 -16.22 -12.34
C ILE A 149 13.20 -16.18 -12.48
N SER A 150 13.81 -15.05 -12.12
CA SER A 150 15.27 -14.84 -12.23
C SER A 150 16.08 -15.80 -11.33
N MET A 151 15.50 -16.24 -10.21
CA MET A 151 16.09 -17.27 -9.35
C MET A 151 15.86 -18.70 -9.86
N GLY A 152 15.03 -18.89 -10.88
CA GLY A 152 14.72 -20.21 -11.45
C GLY A 152 13.65 -20.99 -10.67
N PHE A 153 12.80 -20.29 -9.88
CA PHE A 153 11.71 -20.90 -9.10
C PHE A 153 10.34 -20.84 -9.79
N GLU A 154 10.27 -20.61 -11.09
CA GLU A 154 9.01 -20.50 -11.85
C GLU A 154 8.08 -21.71 -11.63
N LYS A 155 8.65 -22.94 -11.57
CA LYS A 155 7.86 -24.16 -11.34
C LYS A 155 7.22 -24.23 -9.95
N SER A 156 7.70 -23.43 -9.01
CA SER A 156 7.13 -23.34 -7.65
C SER A 156 5.90 -22.44 -7.59
N ILE A 157 5.66 -21.60 -8.59
CA ILE A 157 4.48 -20.73 -8.68
C ILE A 157 3.25 -21.60 -8.92
N ASN A 158 2.41 -21.68 -7.89
CA ASN A 158 1.12 -22.37 -7.91
C ASN A 158 -0.04 -21.37 -7.85
N LYS A 159 -1.28 -21.86 -7.83
CA LYS A 159 -2.48 -21.04 -7.75
C LYS A 159 -2.45 -20.06 -6.56
N SER A 160 -2.03 -20.48 -5.36
CA SER A 160 -1.99 -19.62 -4.17
C SER A 160 -1.00 -18.46 -4.32
N ILE A 161 0.23 -18.75 -4.75
CA ILE A 161 1.25 -17.72 -5.04
C ILE A 161 0.75 -16.77 -6.13
N SER A 162 0.15 -17.31 -7.20
CA SER A 162 -0.40 -16.51 -8.30
C SER A 162 -1.54 -15.61 -7.86
N THR A 163 -2.42 -16.09 -6.95
CA THR A 163 -3.50 -15.28 -6.37
C THR A 163 -2.94 -14.08 -5.60
N CYS A 164 -1.93 -14.30 -4.77
CA CYS A 164 -1.29 -13.24 -3.98
C CYS A 164 -0.58 -12.22 -4.87
N ILE A 165 0.20 -12.67 -5.86
CA ILE A 165 0.89 -11.78 -6.81
C ILE A 165 -0.12 -10.97 -7.64
N TYR A 166 -1.17 -11.63 -8.16
CA TYR A 166 -2.21 -10.94 -8.93
C TYR A 166 -2.93 -9.88 -8.09
N LEU A 167 -3.24 -10.19 -6.83
CA LEU A 167 -3.86 -9.24 -5.91
C LEU A 167 -3.03 -7.95 -5.81
N GLY A 168 -1.72 -8.06 -5.53
CA GLY A 168 -0.86 -6.89 -5.39
C GLY A 168 -0.74 -6.09 -6.69
N ILE A 169 -0.48 -6.75 -7.82
CA ILE A 169 -0.43 -6.06 -9.12
C ILE A 169 -1.75 -5.31 -9.38
N MET A 170 -2.89 -5.96 -9.16
CA MET A 170 -4.20 -5.38 -9.43
C MET A 170 -4.48 -4.17 -8.53
N THR A 171 -4.17 -4.26 -7.24
CA THR A 171 -4.46 -3.17 -6.29
C THR A 171 -3.57 -1.96 -6.54
N ASP A 172 -2.27 -2.16 -6.74
CA ASP A 172 -1.31 -1.06 -6.86
C ASP A 172 -1.32 -0.39 -8.24
N THR A 173 -1.89 -1.07 -9.24
CA THR A 173 -2.11 -0.51 -10.58
C THR A 173 -3.51 0.08 -10.78
N GLY A 174 -4.31 0.21 -9.71
CA GLY A 174 -5.69 0.70 -9.81
C GLY A 174 -6.53 -0.15 -10.76
N SER A 175 -6.45 -1.49 -10.66
CA SER A 175 -7.10 -2.42 -11.59
C SER A 175 -6.63 -2.25 -13.04
N PHE A 176 -5.32 -2.02 -13.22
CA PHE A 176 -4.63 -1.85 -14.51
C PHE A 176 -4.93 -0.52 -15.23
N GLU A 177 -5.36 0.51 -14.51
CA GLU A 177 -5.64 1.85 -15.07
C GLU A 177 -4.45 2.80 -15.05
N TYR A 178 -3.47 2.59 -14.14
CA TYR A 178 -2.40 3.55 -13.94
C TYR A 178 -1.32 3.45 -15.03
N SER A 179 -0.59 4.57 -15.23
CA SER A 179 0.47 4.67 -16.23
C SER A 179 1.69 3.77 -15.96
N SER A 180 1.80 3.20 -14.78
CA SER A 180 2.82 2.20 -14.43
C SER A 180 2.57 0.83 -15.08
N VAL A 181 1.38 0.59 -15.62
CA VAL A 181 1.03 -0.66 -16.31
C VAL A 181 1.73 -0.74 -17.66
N THR A 182 2.45 -1.83 -17.88
CA THR A 182 3.23 -2.09 -19.10
C THR A 182 2.73 -3.34 -19.83
N SER A 183 3.24 -3.58 -21.04
CA SER A 183 3.00 -4.86 -21.72
C SER A 183 3.55 -6.05 -20.92
N ARG A 184 4.62 -5.83 -20.14
CA ARG A 184 5.20 -6.86 -19.27
C ARG A 184 4.27 -7.21 -18.12
N THR A 185 3.64 -6.23 -17.50
CA THR A 185 2.60 -6.42 -16.48
C THR A 185 1.49 -7.35 -16.99
N HIS A 186 0.97 -7.10 -18.18
CA HIS A 186 -0.07 -7.96 -18.79
C HIS A 186 0.42 -9.37 -19.16
N GLN A 187 1.68 -9.53 -19.57
CA GLN A 187 2.28 -10.85 -19.81
C GLN A 187 2.37 -11.65 -18.51
N ILE A 188 2.78 -11.03 -17.40
CA ILE A 188 2.81 -11.65 -16.08
C ILE A 188 1.40 -12.07 -15.67
N VAL A 189 0.42 -11.17 -15.79
CA VAL A 189 -0.98 -11.46 -15.48
C VAL A 189 -1.51 -12.66 -16.28
N SER A 190 -1.22 -12.74 -17.57
CA SER A 190 -1.57 -13.90 -18.41
C SER A 190 -0.99 -15.19 -17.83
N GLN A 191 0.29 -15.19 -17.45
CA GLN A 191 0.94 -16.37 -16.87
C GLN A 191 0.37 -16.77 -15.51
N LEU A 192 -0.05 -15.78 -14.69
CA LEU A 192 -0.74 -16.04 -13.42
C LEU A 192 -2.14 -16.65 -13.64
N ILE A 193 -2.87 -16.20 -14.65
CA ILE A 193 -4.17 -16.77 -15.05
C ILE A 193 -4.01 -18.23 -15.48
N ASP A 194 -2.96 -18.57 -16.24
CA ASP A 194 -2.64 -19.94 -16.65
C ASP A 194 -2.37 -20.88 -15.45
N LYS A 195 -2.01 -20.34 -14.26
CA LYS A 195 -1.91 -21.10 -13.01
C LYS A 195 -3.26 -21.41 -12.35
N GLY A 196 -4.37 -20.99 -12.97
CA GLY A 196 -5.73 -21.30 -12.56
C GLY A 196 -6.34 -20.37 -11.52
N ILE A 197 -5.86 -19.12 -11.44
CA ILE A 197 -6.54 -18.10 -10.65
C ILE A 197 -7.85 -17.69 -11.32
N ASN A 198 -8.78 -17.19 -10.51
CA ASN A 198 -10.02 -16.55 -11.00
C ASN A 198 -9.91 -15.04 -10.74
N GLN A 199 -9.47 -14.29 -11.77
CA GLN A 199 -9.28 -12.84 -11.68
C GLN A 199 -10.59 -12.10 -11.36
N ASN A 200 -11.73 -12.58 -11.86
CA ASN A 200 -13.02 -11.97 -11.57
C ASN A 200 -13.39 -12.13 -10.07
N GLU A 201 -13.17 -13.30 -9.51
CA GLU A 201 -13.41 -13.54 -8.08
C GLU A 201 -12.50 -12.66 -7.21
N ILE A 202 -11.21 -12.55 -7.55
CA ILE A 202 -10.25 -11.69 -6.84
C ILE A 202 -10.70 -10.24 -6.91
N HIS A 203 -11.04 -9.73 -8.11
CA HIS A 203 -11.53 -8.38 -8.31
C HIS A 203 -12.80 -8.10 -7.48
N ASN A 204 -13.75 -9.02 -7.48
CA ASN A 204 -14.99 -8.87 -6.73
C ASN A 204 -14.75 -8.82 -5.21
N LYS A 205 -13.83 -9.61 -4.69
CA LYS A 205 -13.47 -9.60 -3.26
C LYS A 205 -12.82 -8.29 -2.82
N VAL A 206 -12.11 -7.60 -3.71
CA VAL A 206 -11.45 -6.34 -3.41
C VAL A 206 -12.37 -5.15 -3.66
N TYR A 207 -12.98 -5.05 -4.86
CA TYR A 207 -13.67 -3.83 -5.29
C TYR A 207 -15.19 -3.91 -5.20
N ASN A 208 -15.78 -5.11 -5.26
CA ASN A 208 -17.22 -5.31 -5.24
C ASN A 208 -17.74 -5.91 -3.93
N ASN A 209 -16.99 -5.76 -2.84
CA ASN A 209 -17.33 -6.24 -1.49
C ASN A 209 -17.60 -5.07 -0.53
N SER A 210 -18.22 -4.01 -1.05
CA SER A 210 -18.52 -2.83 -0.24
C SER A 210 -19.65 -3.08 0.75
N SER A 211 -19.45 -2.70 1.99
CA SER A 211 -20.52 -2.68 3.00
C SER A 211 -21.61 -1.64 2.64
N SER A 212 -22.81 -1.82 3.16
CA SER A 212 -23.85 -0.77 3.08
C SER A 212 -23.39 0.55 3.70
N SER A 213 -22.60 0.48 4.78
CA SER A 213 -21.94 1.63 5.42
C SER A 213 -21.07 2.38 4.45
N ARG A 214 -20.12 1.68 3.79
CA ARG A 214 -19.21 2.27 2.80
C ARG A 214 -19.95 2.98 1.67
N LEU A 215 -21.02 2.39 1.13
CA LEU A 215 -21.80 3.03 0.06
C LEU A 215 -22.55 4.28 0.55
N LYS A 216 -23.03 4.30 1.78
CA LYS A 216 -23.68 5.49 2.38
C LYS A 216 -22.63 6.59 2.64
N VAL A 217 -21.44 6.24 3.13
CA VAL A 217 -20.31 7.16 3.33
C VAL A 217 -19.87 7.76 1.99
N LEU A 218 -19.74 6.93 0.94
CA LEU A 218 -19.46 7.40 -0.42
C LEU A 218 -20.57 8.36 -0.91
N GLY A 219 -21.84 8.02 -0.74
CA GLY A 219 -22.96 8.91 -1.10
C GLY A 219 -22.90 10.25 -0.39
N SER A 220 -22.55 10.27 0.90
CA SER A 220 -22.36 11.51 1.68
C SER A 220 -21.18 12.33 1.15
N ALA A 221 -20.04 11.70 0.86
CA ALA A 221 -18.87 12.39 0.32
C ALA A 221 -19.18 13.04 -1.04
N LEU A 222 -19.84 12.30 -1.95
CA LEU A 222 -20.24 12.81 -3.27
C LEU A 222 -21.28 13.92 -3.19
N SER A 223 -22.22 13.86 -2.23
CA SER A 223 -23.18 14.93 -1.98
C SER A 223 -22.51 16.22 -1.46
N ASN A 224 -21.34 16.09 -0.83
CA ASN A 224 -20.53 17.19 -0.31
C ASN A 224 -19.35 17.56 -1.24
N LEU A 225 -19.40 17.11 -2.51
CA LEU A 225 -18.35 17.43 -3.48
C LEU A 225 -18.48 18.88 -3.95
N ASN A 226 -17.37 19.58 -3.95
CA ASN A 226 -17.23 20.94 -4.45
C ASN A 226 -16.16 21.00 -5.54
N LEU A 227 -16.50 21.64 -6.64
CA LEU A 227 -15.61 21.82 -7.78
C LEU A 227 -15.09 23.26 -7.83
N LEU A 228 -13.78 23.42 -7.96
CA LEU A 228 -13.08 24.69 -8.16
C LEU A 228 -12.50 24.70 -9.58
N GLU A 229 -13.33 25.03 -10.57
CA GLU A 229 -12.99 24.92 -12.00
C GLU A 229 -11.72 25.69 -12.36
N ASP A 230 -11.59 26.95 -11.88
CA ASP A 230 -10.44 27.83 -12.13
C ASP A 230 -9.11 27.29 -11.59
N LEU A 231 -9.16 26.29 -10.70
CA LEU A 231 -8.01 25.66 -10.05
C LEU A 231 -7.92 24.15 -10.37
N LYS A 232 -8.71 23.66 -11.32
CA LYS A 232 -8.77 22.23 -11.71
C LYS A 232 -8.79 21.28 -10.48
N THR A 233 -9.50 21.69 -9.43
CA THR A 233 -9.48 21.02 -8.12
C THR A 233 -10.89 20.66 -7.66
N ALA A 234 -11.06 19.45 -7.13
CA ALA A 234 -12.26 19.04 -6.42
C ALA A 234 -11.95 18.75 -4.95
N TYR A 235 -12.89 19.08 -4.06
CA TYR A 235 -12.77 18.63 -2.68
C TYR A 235 -14.10 18.11 -2.13
N MET A 236 -14.00 17.19 -1.21
CA MET A 236 -15.11 16.54 -0.50
C MET A 236 -14.87 16.61 1.00
N PHE A 237 -15.93 16.43 1.77
CA PHE A 237 -15.78 16.27 3.22
C PHE A 237 -16.80 15.29 3.80
N LEU A 238 -16.41 14.66 4.91
CA LEU A 238 -17.24 13.79 5.72
C LEU A 238 -17.25 14.32 7.15
N LYS A 239 -18.45 14.62 7.65
CA LYS A 239 -18.65 15.07 9.03
C LYS A 239 -18.80 13.86 9.95
N ARG A 240 -18.37 13.99 11.20
CA ARG A 240 -18.50 12.97 12.23
C ARG A 240 -19.93 12.43 12.34
N ASN A 241 -20.92 13.32 12.38
CA ASN A 241 -22.33 12.92 12.51
C ASN A 241 -22.79 12.01 11.35
N ASP A 242 -22.29 12.23 10.14
CA ASP A 242 -22.59 11.37 9.00
C ASP A 242 -21.89 10.01 9.13
N LEU A 243 -20.65 10.00 9.59
CA LEU A 243 -19.88 8.78 9.84
C LEU A 243 -20.54 7.92 10.94
N GLU A 244 -20.93 8.53 12.06
CA GLU A 244 -21.67 7.88 13.16
C GLU A 244 -23.02 7.32 12.68
N LYS A 245 -23.79 8.11 11.93
CA LYS A 245 -25.08 7.70 11.37
C LYS A 245 -24.98 6.49 10.43
N PHE A 246 -23.86 6.31 9.75
CA PHE A 246 -23.68 5.24 8.78
C PHE A 246 -22.87 4.06 9.31
N ASP A 247 -22.59 4.00 10.63
CA ASP A 247 -21.78 2.95 11.25
C ASP A 247 -20.41 2.79 10.55
N TYR A 248 -19.75 3.94 10.28
CA TYR A 248 -18.45 4.00 9.60
C TYR A 248 -17.43 3.08 10.28
N ARG A 249 -16.72 2.32 9.46
CA ARG A 249 -15.59 1.49 9.88
C ARG A 249 -14.31 1.94 9.19
N LYS A 250 -13.17 1.72 9.86
CA LYS A 250 -11.85 1.97 9.26
C LYS A 250 -11.78 1.22 7.91
N GLY A 251 -11.44 1.96 6.84
CA GLY A 251 -11.42 1.45 5.46
C GLY A 251 -12.63 1.88 4.61
N ASP A 252 -13.79 2.23 5.18
CA ASP A 252 -14.97 2.64 4.41
C ASP A 252 -14.76 3.93 3.58
N SER A 253 -13.79 4.76 3.95
CA SER A 253 -13.45 5.99 3.20
C SER A 253 -12.31 5.79 2.19
N GLU A 254 -11.74 4.59 2.09
CA GLU A 254 -10.61 4.34 1.20
C GLU A 254 -11.00 4.49 -0.27
N GLY A 255 -10.16 5.20 -1.04
CA GLY A 255 -10.38 5.44 -2.46
C GLY A 255 -11.47 6.48 -2.81
N ILE A 256 -12.25 6.99 -1.83
CA ILE A 256 -13.31 7.97 -2.11
C ILE A 256 -12.74 9.26 -2.72
N VAL A 257 -11.55 9.67 -2.31
CA VAL A 257 -10.87 10.84 -2.86
C VAL A 257 -10.68 10.76 -4.39
N ASN A 258 -10.54 9.56 -4.95
CA ASN A 258 -10.31 9.35 -6.39
C ASN A 258 -11.53 9.77 -7.24
N TYR A 259 -12.74 9.75 -6.67
CA TYR A 259 -13.93 10.21 -7.40
C TYR A 259 -13.85 11.68 -7.83
N GLY A 260 -13.11 12.53 -7.11
CA GLY A 260 -12.88 13.90 -7.55
C GLY A 260 -12.04 13.98 -8.83
N LEU A 261 -11.08 13.07 -9.02
CA LEU A 261 -10.27 12.99 -10.24
C LEU A 261 -11.02 12.44 -11.45
N SER A 262 -12.19 11.82 -11.26
CA SER A 262 -13.04 11.36 -12.37
C SER A 262 -13.82 12.50 -13.05
N LEU A 263 -13.81 13.70 -12.44
CA LEU A 263 -14.40 14.88 -13.06
C LEU A 263 -13.51 15.41 -14.19
N ASN A 264 -14.15 15.85 -15.25
CA ASN A 264 -13.43 16.44 -16.38
C ASN A 264 -12.60 17.66 -15.96
N ASN A 265 -11.36 17.74 -16.42
CA ASN A 265 -10.39 18.80 -16.13
C ASN A 265 -9.97 18.94 -14.65
N VAL A 266 -10.25 17.98 -13.77
CA VAL A 266 -9.74 17.97 -12.39
C VAL A 266 -8.41 17.25 -12.36
N ILE A 267 -7.39 17.88 -11.79
CA ILE A 267 -6.06 17.30 -11.61
C ILE A 267 -5.67 17.15 -10.14
N PHE A 268 -6.41 17.76 -9.22
CA PHE A 268 -6.20 17.66 -7.78
C PHE A 268 -7.51 17.38 -7.05
N SER A 269 -7.52 16.35 -6.21
CA SER A 269 -8.68 15.96 -5.41
C SER A 269 -8.31 15.80 -3.94
N VAL A 270 -9.17 16.30 -3.06
CA VAL A 270 -8.96 16.29 -1.60
C VAL A 270 -10.22 15.82 -0.89
N ILE A 271 -10.06 14.99 0.14
CA ILE A 271 -11.16 14.66 1.06
C ILE A 271 -10.75 14.96 2.48
N PHE A 272 -11.62 15.67 3.21
CA PHE A 272 -11.48 15.98 4.63
C PHE A 272 -12.43 15.10 5.42
N ILE A 273 -11.93 14.33 6.38
CA ILE A 273 -12.69 13.36 7.15
C ILE A 273 -12.50 13.67 8.63
N GLU A 274 -13.59 14.07 9.31
CA GLU A 274 -13.54 14.26 10.75
C GLU A 274 -13.34 12.91 11.46
N ASP A 275 -12.44 12.87 12.44
CA ASP A 275 -12.19 11.64 13.21
C ASP A 275 -13.35 11.36 14.14
N ILE A 276 -13.80 10.10 14.22
CA ILE A 276 -14.90 9.68 15.10
C ILE A 276 -14.47 9.74 16.57
N ASN A 277 -13.23 9.36 16.85
CA ASN A 277 -12.73 9.19 18.21
C ASN A 277 -12.08 10.48 18.75
N ASP A 278 -11.57 11.34 17.87
CA ASP A 278 -10.91 12.60 18.25
C ASP A 278 -11.62 13.80 17.59
N LYS A 279 -12.28 14.61 18.44
CA LYS A 279 -13.05 15.77 17.99
C LYS A 279 -12.19 16.90 17.39
N ASN A 280 -10.90 16.87 17.66
CA ASN A 280 -9.97 17.89 17.22
C ASN A 280 -9.06 17.42 16.07
N ASN A 281 -9.36 16.29 15.44
CA ASN A 281 -8.57 15.74 14.36
C ASN A 281 -9.38 15.57 13.08
N VAL A 282 -8.80 16.01 11.96
CA VAL A 282 -9.32 15.81 10.60
C VAL A 282 -8.26 15.08 9.79
N LYS A 283 -8.58 13.84 9.38
CA LYS A 283 -7.78 13.10 8.42
C LYS A 283 -8.02 13.66 7.01
N ILE A 284 -6.95 13.84 6.25
CA ILE A 284 -7.03 14.39 4.90
C ILE A 284 -6.36 13.41 3.95
N SER A 285 -6.99 13.16 2.79
CA SER A 285 -6.37 12.40 1.72
C SER A 285 -6.30 13.28 0.47
N PHE A 286 -5.15 13.22 -0.20
CA PHE A 286 -4.83 14.00 -1.38
C PHE A 286 -4.54 13.05 -2.54
N ARG A 287 -5.05 13.38 -3.72
CA ARG A 287 -4.72 12.69 -4.98
C ARG A 287 -4.54 13.73 -6.09
N SER A 288 -3.59 13.47 -6.97
CA SER A 288 -3.36 14.34 -8.12
C SER A 288 -3.09 13.53 -9.39
N GLN A 289 -3.11 14.22 -10.53
CA GLN A 289 -2.71 13.69 -11.83
C GLN A 289 -1.61 14.57 -12.42
N GLY A 290 -0.81 14.01 -13.34
CA GLY A 290 0.29 14.71 -13.98
C GLY A 290 1.40 15.12 -13.01
N ASP A 291 1.98 16.30 -13.23
CA ASP A 291 3.17 16.75 -12.52
C ASP A 291 2.89 17.47 -11.20
N PHE A 292 1.62 17.70 -10.84
CA PHE A 292 1.27 18.32 -9.58
C PHE A 292 1.54 17.37 -8.41
N SER A 293 2.55 17.69 -7.58
CA SER A 293 2.90 16.90 -6.39
C SER A 293 1.95 17.19 -5.22
N CYS A 294 0.95 16.32 -5.01
CA CYS A 294 0.11 16.43 -3.83
C CYS A 294 0.85 16.06 -2.53
N ASN A 295 1.99 15.35 -2.63
CA ASN A 295 2.84 15.04 -1.49
C ASN A 295 3.50 16.31 -0.92
N GLU A 296 4.15 17.13 -1.79
CA GLU A 296 4.75 18.39 -1.34
C GLU A 296 3.71 19.31 -0.69
N PHE A 297 2.50 19.37 -1.27
CA PHE A 297 1.39 20.15 -0.71
C PHE A 297 0.98 19.64 0.69
N ALA A 298 0.92 18.31 0.87
CA ALA A 298 0.56 17.69 2.15
C ALA A 298 1.64 17.93 3.23
N GLU A 299 2.92 17.77 2.87
CA GLU A 299 4.06 17.99 3.77
C GLU A 299 4.13 19.44 4.24
N GLU A 300 3.99 20.40 3.30
CA GLU A 300 4.13 21.83 3.60
C GLU A 300 2.99 22.37 4.46
N HIS A 301 1.75 21.84 4.28
CA HIS A 301 0.58 22.51 4.84
C HIS A 301 -0.26 21.68 5.81
N PHE A 302 -0.17 20.34 5.78
CA PHE A 302 -1.11 19.48 6.50
C PHE A 302 -0.44 18.33 7.28
N ASN A 303 0.80 18.51 7.74
CA ASN A 303 1.54 17.51 8.51
C ASN A 303 1.45 16.11 7.87
N GLY A 304 1.63 16.07 6.55
CA GLY A 304 1.37 14.89 5.74
C GLY A 304 2.61 14.34 5.04
N GLY A 305 2.37 13.45 4.09
CA GLY A 305 3.38 12.83 3.26
C GLY A 305 2.80 11.71 2.40
N GLY A 306 3.61 11.17 1.51
CA GLY A 306 3.22 10.09 0.61
C GLY A 306 3.99 10.05 -0.70
N HIS A 307 3.29 9.70 -1.77
CA HIS A 307 3.80 9.72 -3.15
C HIS A 307 3.43 11.01 -3.87
N ILE A 308 4.08 11.30 -5.01
CA ILE A 308 3.82 12.50 -5.81
C ILE A 308 2.32 12.72 -6.03
N ASN A 309 1.60 11.69 -6.44
CA ASN A 309 0.18 11.77 -6.79
C ASN A 309 -0.78 11.17 -5.74
N ALA A 310 -0.26 10.67 -4.61
CA ALA A 310 -1.06 10.08 -3.54
C ALA A 310 -0.44 10.37 -2.17
N ALA A 311 -1.07 11.24 -1.39
CA ALA A 311 -0.59 11.63 -0.08
C ALA A 311 -1.71 11.64 0.97
N GLY A 312 -1.32 11.53 2.22
CA GLY A 312 -2.17 11.72 3.37
C GLY A 312 -1.72 12.91 4.20
N GLY A 313 -2.61 13.43 5.04
CA GLY A 313 -2.28 14.49 5.99
C GLY A 313 -3.30 14.57 7.11
N ARG A 314 -3.09 15.50 8.01
CA ARG A 314 -4.02 15.79 9.12
C ARG A 314 -4.00 17.27 9.48
N ASN A 315 -5.09 17.73 10.06
CA ASN A 315 -5.20 19.08 10.60
C ASN A 315 -5.99 19.06 11.90
N ASP A 316 -5.60 19.92 12.83
CA ASP A 316 -6.33 20.07 14.10
C ASP A 316 -7.62 20.87 13.85
N GLY A 317 -8.67 20.56 14.63
CA GLY A 317 -9.97 21.21 14.56
C GLY A 317 -11.04 20.39 13.86
N ASN A 318 -11.91 21.05 13.08
CA ASN A 318 -13.00 20.41 12.35
C ASN A 318 -12.81 20.51 10.82
N ALA A 319 -13.69 19.85 10.06
CA ALA A 319 -13.61 19.85 8.61
C ALA A 319 -13.74 21.25 8.02
N LYS A 320 -14.58 22.12 8.59
CA LYS A 320 -14.78 23.51 8.10
C LYS A 320 -13.51 24.32 8.21
N ASP A 321 -12.79 24.23 9.33
CA ASP A 321 -11.54 24.96 9.55
C ASP A 321 -10.44 24.47 8.62
N SER A 322 -10.35 23.14 8.43
CA SER A 322 -9.42 22.51 7.50
C SER A 322 -9.68 22.93 6.05
N ILE A 323 -10.95 22.96 5.64
CA ILE A 323 -11.37 23.44 4.31
C ILE A 323 -11.05 24.93 4.13
N ASN A 324 -11.34 25.77 5.11
CA ASN A 324 -11.01 27.20 5.05
C ASN A 324 -9.51 27.42 4.89
N LYS A 325 -8.67 26.67 5.61
CA LYS A 325 -7.22 26.70 5.47
C LYS A 325 -6.82 26.28 4.05
N PHE A 326 -7.36 25.19 3.55
CA PHE A 326 -7.12 24.69 2.21
C PHE A 326 -7.47 25.72 1.13
N LEU A 327 -8.67 26.29 1.18
CA LEU A 327 -9.15 27.29 0.21
C LEU A 327 -8.33 28.59 0.24
N LYS A 328 -7.73 28.95 1.38
CA LYS A 328 -6.84 30.10 1.50
C LYS A 328 -5.47 29.84 0.87
N ILE A 329 -4.97 28.64 0.92
CA ILE A 329 -3.64 28.24 0.44
C ILE A 329 -3.66 27.91 -1.06
N LEU A 330 -4.68 27.20 -1.52
CA LEU A 330 -4.78 26.64 -2.87
C LEU A 330 -4.53 27.63 -4.01
N PRO A 331 -5.00 28.91 -3.97
CA PRO A 331 -4.73 29.87 -5.03
C PRO A 331 -3.24 30.14 -5.30
N ASN A 332 -2.36 29.93 -4.31
CA ASN A 332 -0.91 30.09 -4.48
C ASN A 332 -0.30 29.03 -5.41
N TYR A 333 -1.04 27.97 -5.68
CA TYR A 333 -0.63 26.85 -6.55
C TYR A 333 -1.28 26.91 -7.94
N LYS A 334 -1.98 28.00 -8.27
CA LYS A 334 -2.74 28.14 -9.51
C LYS A 334 -1.90 27.81 -10.74
N ASP A 335 -0.71 28.37 -10.85
CA ASP A 335 0.16 28.14 -12.01
C ASP A 335 0.58 26.70 -12.17
N LYS A 336 0.80 25.98 -11.06
CA LYS A 336 1.11 24.52 -11.06
C LYS A 336 -0.10 23.64 -11.37
N LEU A 337 -1.33 24.14 -11.12
CA LEU A 337 -2.58 23.40 -11.35
C LEU A 337 -3.13 23.58 -12.76
N ILE A 338 -2.83 24.69 -13.43
CA ILE A 338 -3.37 25.00 -14.77
C ILE A 338 -2.36 24.80 -15.90
N SER A 339 -1.06 24.57 -15.55
CA SER A 339 0.03 24.30 -16.51
C SER A 339 -0.18 23.03 -17.30
#